data_6f1dc7db25b8611327abfa8391698759
#
_entry.id   6f1dc7db25b8611327abfa8391698759
#
_cell.length_a   1.000
_cell.length_b   1.000
_cell.length_c   1.000
_cell.angle_alpha   90.00
_cell.angle_beta   90.00
_cell.angle_gamma   90.00
#
_symmetry.space_group_name_H-M   'P 1'
#
loop_
_entity.id
_entity.type
_entity.pdbx_description
1 polymer ?
#
loop_
_entity_poly.entity_id
_entity_poly.type
_entity_poly.pdbx_seq_one_letter_code
_entity_poly.pdbx_strand_id
1 'polypeptide(L)'
;MIELTRLNGTPIMLNSDLIKTSEASPDTMLTLINGEKLIVREDTAEIVERVLAYRARLLALVAKRLPSYGELQRAVSLTSLDVSGQTPPSAPAKRGPLGTDE
;
A
#
# COMPACT_ATOMS: atom_id res chain seq x y z
N MET A 1 -3.73 2.28 -8.99
CA MET A 1 -3.60 3.51 -9.80
C MET A 1 -4.35 4.65 -9.16
N ILE A 2 -3.70 5.80 -9.06
CA ILE A 2 -4.34 7.01 -8.55
C ILE A 2 -4.25 8.07 -9.63
N GLU A 3 -5.21 8.99 -9.61
CA GLU A 3 -5.23 10.09 -10.59
C GLU A 3 -4.62 11.33 -9.95
N LEU A 4 -3.66 11.93 -10.63
CA LEU A 4 -3.05 13.18 -10.19
C LEU A 4 -3.07 14.16 -11.34
N THR A 5 -2.80 15.43 -11.05
CA THR A 5 -2.82 16.48 -12.04
C THR A 5 -1.41 17.05 -12.19
N ARG A 6 -0.86 16.98 -13.39
CA ARG A 6 0.45 17.59 -13.67
C ARG A 6 0.34 19.09 -13.47
N LEU A 7 1.48 19.71 -13.29
CA LEU A 7 1.52 21.15 -13.06
C LEU A 7 0.83 21.94 -14.19
N ASN A 8 0.91 21.44 -15.42
CA ASN A 8 0.28 22.09 -16.55
C ASN A 8 -1.22 21.82 -16.67
N GLY A 9 -1.80 21.08 -15.72
CA GLY A 9 -3.24 20.81 -15.72
C GLY A 9 -3.63 19.49 -16.35
N THR A 10 -2.70 18.76 -16.94
CA THR A 10 -3.00 17.50 -17.60
C THR A 10 -3.14 16.38 -16.57
N PRO A 11 -4.22 15.60 -16.61
CA PRO A 11 -4.35 14.47 -15.68
C PRO A 11 -3.39 13.35 -16.02
N ILE A 12 -2.97 12.62 -15.00
CA ILE A 12 -2.09 11.48 -15.16
C ILE A 12 -2.52 10.39 -14.19
N MET A 13 -2.55 9.15 -14.67
CA MET A 13 -2.79 8.00 -13.82
C MET A 13 -1.44 7.42 -13.43
N LEU A 14 -1.22 7.26 -12.15
CA LEU A 14 0.05 6.81 -11.62
C LEU A 14 -0.13 5.61 -10.72
N ASN A 15 0.75 4.63 -10.87
CA ASN A 15 0.81 3.53 -9.92
C ASN A 15 1.49 4.02 -8.65
N SER A 16 0.73 4.11 -7.57
CA SER A 16 1.25 4.68 -6.32
C SER A 16 2.39 3.86 -5.74
N ASP A 17 2.51 2.59 -6.11
CA ASP A 17 3.60 1.76 -5.60
C ASP A 17 4.95 2.15 -6.20
N LEU A 18 4.96 2.99 -7.24
CA LEU A 18 6.19 3.47 -7.85
C LEU A 18 6.71 4.75 -7.19
N ILE A 19 5.97 5.32 -6.25
CA ILE A 19 6.37 6.56 -5.58
C ILE A 19 7.34 6.22 -4.47
N LYS A 20 8.54 6.80 -4.55
CA LYS A 20 9.55 6.64 -3.53
C LYS A 20 9.43 7.72 -2.46
N THR A 21 9.36 8.97 -2.87
CA THR A 21 9.24 10.10 -1.94
C THR A 21 8.34 11.17 -2.51
N SER A 22 7.80 12.00 -1.62
CA SER A 22 6.97 13.14 -1.99
C SER A 22 7.45 14.33 -1.17
N GLU A 23 7.79 15.40 -1.85
CA GLU A 23 8.26 16.63 -1.21
C GLU A 23 7.43 17.80 -1.70
N ALA A 24 7.14 18.72 -0.79
CA ALA A 24 6.31 19.88 -1.10
C ALA A 24 7.12 21.16 -0.92
N SER A 25 7.82 21.59 -1.96
CA SER A 25 8.61 22.82 -1.84
C SER A 25 9.05 23.33 -3.22
N PRO A 26 8.42 24.34 -3.78
CA PRO A 26 7.12 24.89 -3.40
C PRO A 26 5.96 24.02 -3.89
N ASP A 27 6.16 23.30 -4.99
CA ASP A 27 5.16 22.39 -5.54
C ASP A 27 5.45 20.97 -5.09
N THR A 28 4.44 20.12 -5.12
CA THR A 28 4.62 18.73 -4.76
C THR A 28 5.42 18.01 -5.83
N MET A 29 6.57 17.50 -5.44
CA MET A 29 7.42 16.73 -6.35
C MET A 29 7.50 15.29 -5.88
N LEU A 30 7.12 14.38 -6.76
CA LEU A 30 7.20 12.94 -6.51
C LEU A 30 8.46 12.40 -7.16
N THR A 31 9.23 11.63 -6.40
CA THR A 31 10.35 10.89 -6.95
C THR A 31 9.94 9.44 -7.06
N LEU A 32 10.05 8.90 -8.25
CA LEU A 32 9.67 7.52 -8.52
C LEU A 32 10.85 6.60 -8.28
N ILE A 33 10.56 5.31 -8.18
CA ILE A 33 11.61 4.33 -7.83
C ILE A 33 12.70 4.23 -8.91
N ASN A 34 12.39 4.64 -10.14
CA ASN A 34 13.40 4.65 -11.21
C ASN A 34 14.18 5.96 -11.27
N GLY A 35 13.97 6.87 -10.32
CA GLY A 35 14.67 8.14 -10.26
C GLY A 35 13.97 9.28 -10.97
N GLU A 36 12.92 9.01 -11.74
CA GLU A 36 12.18 10.07 -12.42
C GLU A 36 11.45 10.93 -11.41
N LYS A 37 11.26 12.20 -11.77
CA LYS A 37 10.56 13.14 -10.91
C LYS A 37 9.33 13.66 -11.63
N LEU A 38 8.26 13.85 -10.85
CA LEU A 38 6.98 14.28 -11.38
C LEU A 38 6.45 15.38 -10.48
N ILE A 39 6.09 16.53 -11.06
CA ILE A 39 5.53 17.64 -10.31
C ILE A 39 4.03 17.65 -10.53
N VAL A 40 3.27 17.65 -9.43
CA VAL A 40 1.82 17.58 -9.48
C VAL A 40 1.23 18.73 -8.67
N ARG A 41 -0.06 18.99 -8.92
CA ARG A 41 -0.78 20.08 -8.25
C ARG A 41 -1.30 19.67 -6.88
N GLU A 42 -1.60 18.40 -6.69
CA GLU A 42 -2.10 17.90 -5.41
C GLU A 42 -1.03 18.02 -4.34
N ASP A 43 -1.42 18.39 -3.13
CA ASP A 43 -0.44 18.42 -2.06
C ASP A 43 -0.24 17.01 -1.49
N THR A 44 0.75 16.87 -0.61
CA THR A 44 1.09 15.57 -0.07
C THR A 44 -0.08 14.92 0.66
N ALA A 45 -0.87 15.72 1.39
CA ALA A 45 -2.02 15.19 2.12
C ALA A 45 -3.06 14.62 1.16
N GLU A 46 -3.31 15.33 0.04
CA GLU A 46 -4.25 14.84 -0.96
C GLU A 46 -3.77 13.55 -1.59
N ILE A 47 -2.48 13.44 -1.85
CA ILE A 47 -1.91 12.23 -2.45
C ILE A 47 -2.09 11.06 -1.49
N VAL A 48 -1.82 11.26 -0.22
CA VAL A 48 -2.01 10.21 0.79
C VAL A 48 -3.48 9.76 0.81
N GLU A 49 -4.41 10.71 0.77
CA GLU A 49 -5.83 10.38 0.76
C GLU A 49 -6.21 9.57 -0.47
N ARG A 50 -5.67 9.91 -1.62
CA ARG A 50 -5.97 9.18 -2.85
C ARG A 50 -5.39 7.76 -2.81
N VAL A 51 -4.20 7.61 -2.25
CA VAL A 51 -3.61 6.27 -2.10
C VAL A 51 -4.46 5.42 -1.15
N LEU A 52 -4.88 6.00 -0.03
CA LEU A 52 -5.71 5.27 0.92
C LEU A 52 -7.06 4.90 0.34
N ALA A 53 -7.68 5.83 -0.40
CA ALA A 53 -8.97 5.56 -1.03
C ALA A 53 -8.86 4.46 -2.08
N TYR A 54 -7.78 4.45 -2.85
CA TYR A 54 -7.54 3.42 -3.84
C TYR A 54 -7.39 2.06 -3.17
N ARG A 55 -6.58 1.99 -2.11
CA ARG A 55 -6.35 0.72 -1.40
C ARG A 55 -7.62 0.22 -0.74
N ALA A 56 -8.41 1.12 -0.15
CA ALA A 56 -9.68 0.75 0.46
C ALA A 56 -10.64 0.16 -0.57
N ARG A 57 -10.71 0.79 -1.75
CA ARG A 57 -11.56 0.30 -2.83
C ARG A 57 -11.10 -1.06 -3.32
N LEU A 58 -9.79 -1.24 -3.43
CA LEU A 58 -9.22 -2.51 -3.85
C LEU A 58 -9.58 -3.62 -2.86
N LEU A 59 -9.45 -3.34 -1.57
CA LEU A 59 -9.80 -4.30 -0.54
C LEU A 59 -11.28 -4.67 -0.59
N ALA A 60 -12.14 -3.69 -0.82
CA ALA A 60 -13.58 -3.94 -0.93
C ALA A 60 -13.89 -4.85 -2.10
N LEU A 61 -13.24 -4.65 -3.24
CA LEU A 61 -13.43 -5.50 -4.40
C LEU A 61 -12.94 -6.92 -4.13
N VAL A 62 -11.79 -7.04 -3.49
CA VAL A 62 -11.24 -8.35 -3.14
C VAL A 62 -12.18 -9.07 -2.19
N ALA A 63 -12.69 -8.38 -1.17
CA ALA A 63 -13.59 -8.98 -0.20
C ALA A 63 -14.86 -9.52 -0.86
N LYS A 64 -15.36 -8.81 -1.88
CA LYS A 64 -16.57 -9.26 -2.59
C LYS A 64 -16.33 -10.51 -3.42
N ARG A 65 -15.10 -10.73 -3.86
CA ARG A 65 -14.79 -11.83 -4.76
C ARG A 65 -14.21 -13.04 -4.08
N LEU A 66 -13.89 -12.91 -2.78
CA LEU A 66 -13.34 -14.03 -2.04
C LEU A 66 -14.44 -14.86 -1.43
N PRO A 67 -14.18 -16.15 -1.20
CA PRO A 67 -15.15 -17.01 -0.52
C PRO A 67 -15.27 -16.62 0.95
N SER A 68 -15.71 -17.55 1.76
CA SER A 68 -15.96 -17.27 3.16
C SER A 68 -14.69 -16.83 3.89
N TYR A 69 -14.89 -16.20 5.04
CA TYR A 69 -13.80 -15.79 5.90
C TYR A 69 -12.89 -16.95 6.27
N GLY A 70 -13.47 -18.13 6.51
CA GLY A 70 -12.70 -19.31 6.85
C GLY A 70 -11.78 -19.74 5.73
N GLU A 71 -12.27 -19.68 4.49
CA GLU A 71 -11.46 -20.02 3.34
C GLU A 71 -10.36 -19.00 3.12
N LEU A 72 -10.66 -17.74 3.35
CA LEU A 72 -9.66 -16.68 3.26
C LEU A 72 -8.54 -16.90 4.27
N GLN A 73 -8.89 -17.23 5.49
CA GLN A 73 -7.90 -17.49 6.51
C GLN A 73 -7.02 -18.67 6.17
N ARG A 74 -7.58 -19.71 5.61
CA ARG A 74 -6.81 -20.87 5.19
C ARG A 74 -5.81 -20.49 4.09
N ALA A 75 -6.27 -19.69 3.13
CA ALA A 75 -5.40 -19.26 2.03
C ALA A 75 -4.23 -18.42 2.55
N VAL A 76 -4.50 -17.51 3.49
CA VAL A 76 -3.46 -16.67 4.07
C VAL A 76 -2.46 -17.52 4.86
N SER A 77 -2.95 -18.49 5.62
CA SER A 77 -2.06 -19.37 6.38
C SER A 77 -1.16 -20.19 5.49
N LEU A 78 -1.71 -20.72 4.40
CA LEU A 78 -0.91 -21.50 3.44
C LEU A 78 0.15 -20.64 2.77
N THR A 79 -0.22 -19.41 2.42
CA THR A 79 0.73 -18.48 1.82
C THR A 79 1.86 -18.15 2.78
N SER A 80 1.53 -17.95 4.04
CA SER A 80 2.55 -17.66 5.05
C SER A 80 3.52 -18.81 5.20
N LEU A 81 3.02 -20.04 5.22
CA LEU A 81 3.88 -21.22 5.29
C LEU A 81 4.79 -21.33 4.08
N ASP A 82 4.23 -21.09 2.90
CA ASP A 82 5.01 -21.18 1.67
C ASP A 82 6.14 -20.16 1.65
N VAL A 83 5.83 -18.94 2.04
CA VAL A 83 6.80 -17.84 1.97
C VAL A 83 7.86 -17.97 3.03
N SER A 84 7.47 -18.28 4.26
CA SER A 84 8.41 -18.27 5.37
C SER A 84 9.12 -19.60 5.55
N GLY A 85 8.53 -20.68 5.09
CA GLY A 85 9.04 -22.01 5.40
C GLY A 85 9.00 -22.30 6.87
N GLN A 86 8.25 -21.56 7.63
CA GLN A 86 8.16 -21.69 9.07
C GLN A 86 6.72 -21.70 9.48
N THR A 87 6.48 -22.18 10.69
CA THR A 87 5.16 -22.08 11.27
C THR A 87 4.86 -20.62 11.46
N PRO A 88 3.65 -20.17 11.09
CA PRO A 88 3.31 -18.77 11.31
C PRO A 88 3.45 -18.44 12.78
N PRO A 89 3.86 -17.23 13.10
CA PRO A 89 3.89 -16.80 14.49
C PRO A 89 2.44 -16.76 14.94
N SER A 90 2.05 -17.73 15.56
CA SER A 90 0.71 -17.72 16.00
C SER A 90 0.60 -16.74 17.05
N ALA A 91 0.36 -16.37 16.92
CA ALA A 91 0.36 -15.89 17.65
C ALA A 91 0.62 -15.67 18.59
N PRO A 92 0.67 -15.29 18.98
CA PRO A 92 1.33 -14.81 19.54
C PRO A 92 1.89 -15.13 20.47
N ALA A 93 1.95 -15.18 20.61
CA ALA A 93 2.32 -15.37 21.27
C ALA A 93 3.16 -15.38 21.80
N LYS A 94 3.66 -15.28 22.01
CA LYS A 94 4.42 -15.30 22.37
C LYS A 94 5.26 -14.69 22.64
N ARG A 95 5.47 -14.19 22.78
CA ARG A 95 6.24 -13.64 22.91
C ARG A 95 6.38 -13.10 23.67
N GLY A 96 6.39 -13.23 24.10
CA GLY A 96 6.48 -12.70 24.51
C GLY A 96 6.84 -12.20 24.87
N PRO A 97 7.21 -12.19 25.16
CA PRO A 97 7.45 -11.53 25.18
C PRO A 97 7.93 -11.05 24.92
N LEU A 98 8.07 -11.05 24.65
CA LEU A 98 8.32 -10.68 24.02
C LEU A 98 8.63 -10.09 23.82
N GLY A 99 8.97 -10.09 24.09
CA GLY A 99 9.04 -9.58 23.62
C GLY A 99 9.61 -9.20 23.44
N THR A 100 9.93 -9.31 23.80
CA THR A 100 10.20 -9.09 23.49
C THR A 100 10.50 -8.90 22.93
N ASP A 101 10.76 -8.97 23.10
CA ASP A 101 10.70 -8.88 22.50
C ASP A 101 10.79 -8.56 22.09
N GLU A 102 10.99 -8.66 22.42
CA GLU A 102 10.68 -8.46 22.04
C GLU A 102 10.49 -8.20 21.76
#